data_1233c88a305d4de6b2fd803380febc3e
#
_entry.id   1233c88a305d4de6b2fd803380febc3e
#
_cell.length_a   1.000
_cell.length_b   1.000
_cell.length_c   1.000
_cell.angle_alpha   90.00
_cell.angle_beta   90.00
_cell.angle_gamma   90.00
#
_symmetry.space_group_name_H-M   'P 1'
#
loop_
_entity.id
_entity.type
_entity.pdbx_description
1 polymer ?
#
loop_
_entity_poly.entity_id
_entity_poly.type
_entity_poly.pdbx_seq_one_letter_code
_entity_poly.pdbx_strand_id
1 'polypeptide(L)'
;MKFIALKTEDGKRKGKIAFCCKMLGVSRQGFYRYLANRNRPWKYQRLAEIMREICNEDQCNDTYGRMRMYQALQLKKPDGVEIPGEKTVYRVMKKIGLTHHPKRKPNGITKADREAMKSDDLLKRNFHSDEPLKKCITDITEIKAKDGKLYTSVIFDCFDLSVLGIAMSTNMKAELCVQTLDDAMASYPALRGAIIHSDRGAQYTSDLYRRAITRYGICQSMNSAGGRCHDNARCESMWARMKTELLYDRYDPERLTVEHLKSLVWRYFMSYWNNRRICSANGGLPPMVKRNRFY
;
A
#
# COMPACT_ATOMS: atom_id res chain seq x y z
N MET A 1 -7.37 -38.79 -16.35
CA MET A 1 -7.51 -39.37 -15.02
C MET A 1 -8.94 -39.36 -14.49
N LYS A 2 -9.62 -38.21 -14.36
CA LYS A 2 -11.03 -38.13 -13.88
C LYS A 2 -12.00 -39.04 -14.71
N PHE A 3 -11.88 -39.02 -16.04
CA PHE A 3 -12.67 -39.84 -16.93
C PHE A 3 -12.47 -41.35 -16.67
N ILE A 4 -11.19 -41.77 -16.49
CA ILE A 4 -10.88 -43.18 -16.19
C ILE A 4 -11.50 -43.56 -14.83
N ALA A 5 -11.41 -42.72 -13.81
CA ALA A 5 -12.00 -42.97 -12.50
C ALA A 5 -13.51 -43.17 -12.62
N LEU A 6 -14.22 -42.29 -13.35
CA LEU A 6 -15.63 -42.40 -13.60
C LEU A 6 -16.00 -43.72 -14.31
N LYS A 7 -15.31 -44.07 -15.39
CA LYS A 7 -15.58 -45.27 -16.20
C LYS A 7 -15.21 -46.59 -15.53
N THR A 8 -14.33 -46.54 -14.56
CA THR A 8 -13.83 -47.73 -13.82
C THR A 8 -14.37 -47.81 -12.38
N GLU A 9 -15.36 -46.97 -12.03
CA GLU A 9 -15.89 -46.88 -10.66
C GLU A 9 -14.75 -46.77 -9.62
N ASP A 10 -13.91 -45.77 -9.83
CA ASP A 10 -12.75 -45.48 -8.98
C ASP A 10 -11.74 -46.64 -8.86
N GLY A 11 -11.59 -47.39 -9.96
CA GLY A 11 -10.65 -48.47 -10.03
C GLY A 11 -11.20 -49.85 -9.61
N LYS A 12 -12.48 -49.95 -9.25
CA LYS A 12 -13.12 -51.22 -8.89
C LYS A 12 -13.21 -52.17 -10.09
N ARG A 13 -13.44 -51.65 -11.29
CA ARG A 13 -13.50 -52.44 -12.55
C ARG A 13 -12.09 -52.62 -13.16
N LYS A 14 -11.28 -53.49 -12.54
CA LYS A 14 -9.85 -53.66 -12.89
C LYS A 14 -9.58 -53.95 -14.36
N GLY A 15 -10.39 -54.80 -15.03
CA GLY A 15 -10.22 -55.17 -16.45
C GLY A 15 -10.31 -53.98 -17.43
N LYS A 16 -11.05 -52.93 -17.09
CA LYS A 16 -11.20 -51.72 -17.93
C LYS A 16 -10.10 -50.70 -17.75
N ILE A 17 -9.37 -50.75 -16.64
CA ILE A 17 -8.32 -49.77 -16.33
C ILE A 17 -7.19 -49.77 -17.35
N ALA A 18 -6.69 -50.98 -17.69
CA ALA A 18 -5.61 -51.13 -18.66
C ALA A 18 -6.00 -50.58 -20.03
N PHE A 19 -7.20 -50.91 -20.49
CA PHE A 19 -7.74 -50.41 -21.76
C PHE A 19 -7.90 -48.89 -21.75
N CYS A 20 -8.56 -48.30 -20.74
CA CYS A 20 -8.76 -46.87 -20.65
C CYS A 20 -7.42 -46.10 -20.52
N CYS A 21 -6.48 -46.64 -19.78
CA CYS A 21 -5.16 -46.04 -19.66
C CYS A 21 -4.39 -46.01 -20.99
N LYS A 22 -4.45 -47.13 -21.74
CA LYS A 22 -3.82 -47.24 -23.07
C LYS A 22 -4.44 -46.27 -24.06
N MET A 23 -5.78 -46.21 -24.11
CA MET A 23 -6.52 -45.31 -25.00
C MET A 23 -6.26 -43.84 -24.76
N LEU A 24 -6.03 -43.45 -23.50
CA LEU A 24 -5.78 -42.03 -23.10
C LEU A 24 -4.31 -41.69 -22.90
N GLY A 25 -3.40 -42.57 -23.29
CA GLY A 25 -1.95 -42.30 -23.19
C GLY A 25 -1.44 -42.07 -21.77
N VAL A 26 -2.05 -42.67 -20.73
CA VAL A 26 -1.65 -42.53 -19.34
C VAL A 26 -1.20 -43.85 -18.74
N SER A 27 -0.19 -43.80 -17.85
CA SER A 27 0.27 -45.03 -17.18
C SER A 27 -0.74 -45.52 -16.11
N ARG A 28 -0.86 -46.83 -15.96
CA ARG A 28 -1.69 -47.43 -14.86
C ARG A 28 -1.18 -46.96 -13.50
N GLN A 29 0.12 -46.90 -13.30
CA GLN A 29 0.72 -46.41 -12.04
C GLN A 29 0.31 -44.94 -11.77
N GLY A 30 0.33 -44.09 -12.80
CA GLY A 30 -0.12 -42.70 -12.71
C GLY A 30 -1.61 -42.61 -12.33
N PHE A 31 -2.45 -43.51 -12.87
CA PHE A 31 -3.86 -43.55 -12.53
C PHE A 31 -4.09 -43.97 -11.06
N TYR A 32 -3.42 -45.03 -10.57
CA TYR A 32 -3.53 -45.41 -9.16
C TYR A 32 -2.99 -44.34 -8.20
N ARG A 33 -1.90 -43.68 -8.56
CA ARG A 33 -1.39 -42.51 -7.80
C ARG A 33 -2.42 -41.37 -7.78
N TYR A 34 -3.10 -41.13 -8.89
CA TYR A 34 -4.19 -40.16 -8.94
C TYR A 34 -5.32 -40.54 -7.99
N LEU A 35 -5.79 -41.81 -7.98
CA LEU A 35 -6.83 -42.27 -7.07
C LEU A 35 -6.43 -42.11 -5.60
N ALA A 36 -5.20 -42.49 -5.25
CA ALA A 36 -4.69 -42.40 -3.88
C ALA A 36 -4.59 -40.94 -3.40
N ASN A 37 -4.33 -40.00 -4.31
CA ASN A 37 -4.09 -38.59 -3.94
C ASN A 37 -5.29 -37.66 -4.21
N ARG A 38 -6.36 -38.10 -4.92
CA ARG A 38 -7.44 -37.20 -5.34
C ARG A 38 -8.24 -36.63 -4.16
N ASN A 39 -8.37 -37.40 -3.07
CA ASN A 39 -9.07 -37.01 -1.84
C ASN A 39 -8.10 -36.56 -0.74
N ARG A 40 -6.80 -36.53 -1.03
CA ARG A 40 -5.83 -36.04 -0.06
C ARG A 40 -5.98 -34.54 0.09
N PRO A 41 -6.16 -34.03 1.31
CA PRO A 41 -6.25 -32.60 1.54
C PRO A 41 -4.98 -31.92 1.01
N TRP A 42 -5.16 -30.76 0.40
CA TRP A 42 -4.04 -30.01 -0.15
C TRP A 42 -3.12 -29.55 0.96
N LYS A 43 -1.82 -29.86 0.86
CA LYS A 43 -0.80 -29.54 1.88
C LYS A 43 -0.89 -28.09 2.40
N TYR A 44 -1.27 -27.16 1.54
CA TYR A 44 -1.33 -25.74 1.86
C TYR A 44 -2.76 -25.24 2.13
N GLN A 45 -3.72 -26.13 2.40
CA GLN A 45 -5.12 -25.76 2.62
C GLN A 45 -5.25 -24.75 3.78
N ARG A 46 -4.67 -25.07 4.93
CA ARG A 46 -4.71 -24.19 6.12
C ARG A 46 -3.98 -22.85 5.88
N LEU A 47 -2.84 -22.86 5.19
CA LEU A 47 -2.13 -21.65 4.80
C LEU A 47 -2.99 -20.77 3.88
N ALA A 48 -3.73 -21.37 2.94
CA ALA A 48 -4.63 -20.66 2.03
C ALA A 48 -5.80 -20.00 2.77
N GLU A 49 -6.35 -20.67 3.78
CA GLU A 49 -7.40 -20.12 4.65
C GLU A 49 -6.90 -18.88 5.40
N ILE A 50 -5.72 -18.97 6.03
CA ILE A 50 -5.09 -17.85 6.74
C ILE A 50 -4.82 -16.67 5.80
N MET A 51 -4.37 -16.92 4.56
CA MET A 51 -4.20 -15.85 3.57
C MET A 51 -5.52 -15.13 3.25
N ARG A 52 -6.63 -15.86 3.17
CA ARG A 52 -7.97 -15.25 3.00
C ARG A 52 -8.40 -14.47 4.25
N GLU A 53 -8.14 -15.01 5.43
CA GLU A 53 -8.38 -14.30 6.69
C GLU A 53 -7.64 -12.95 6.71
N ILE A 54 -6.34 -12.93 6.36
CA ILE A 54 -5.54 -11.70 6.26
C ILE A 54 -6.15 -10.71 5.27
N CYS A 55 -6.62 -11.17 4.10
CA CYS A 55 -7.29 -10.30 3.14
C CYS A 55 -8.62 -9.75 3.67
N ASN A 56 -9.33 -10.51 4.49
CA ASN A 56 -10.64 -10.12 5.04
C ASN A 56 -10.52 -9.19 6.28
N GLU A 57 -9.34 -9.08 6.91
CA GLU A 57 -9.11 -8.18 8.05
C GLU A 57 -9.28 -6.71 7.67
N ASP A 58 -8.95 -6.33 6.44
CA ASP A 58 -9.22 -5.01 5.88
C ASP A 58 -9.38 -5.11 4.36
N GLN A 59 -10.31 -4.32 3.81
CA GLN A 59 -10.57 -4.32 2.36
C GLN A 59 -9.32 -3.99 1.52
N CYS A 60 -8.37 -3.23 2.04
CA CYS A 60 -7.15 -2.86 1.34
C CYS A 60 -6.10 -3.99 1.29
N ASN A 61 -6.25 -5.04 2.10
CA ASN A 61 -5.31 -6.16 2.16
C ASN A 61 -5.37 -7.07 0.93
N ASP A 62 -6.47 -7.08 0.16
CA ASP A 62 -6.59 -7.85 -1.09
C ASP A 62 -5.60 -7.38 -2.18
N THR A 63 -5.03 -6.17 -2.02
CA THR A 63 -3.98 -5.65 -2.89
C THR A 63 -2.58 -6.13 -2.50
N TYR A 64 -2.46 -7.00 -1.49
CA TYR A 64 -1.16 -7.51 -1.07
C TYR A 64 -0.53 -8.35 -2.19
N GLY A 65 0.63 -7.89 -2.64
CA GLY A 65 1.52 -8.69 -3.49
C GLY A 65 2.30 -9.72 -2.66
N ARG A 66 3.09 -10.52 -3.36
CA ARG A 66 3.89 -11.62 -2.80
C ARG A 66 4.63 -11.28 -1.51
N MET A 67 5.39 -10.18 -1.50
CA MET A 67 6.22 -9.80 -0.34
C MET A 67 5.36 -9.40 0.86
N ARG A 68 4.34 -8.57 0.66
CA ARG A 68 3.47 -8.14 1.77
C ARG A 68 2.68 -9.29 2.38
N MET A 69 2.17 -10.21 1.56
CA MET A 69 1.49 -11.41 2.07
C MET A 69 2.45 -12.30 2.87
N TYR A 70 3.68 -12.49 2.39
CA TYR A 70 4.70 -13.24 3.13
C TYR A 70 5.03 -12.58 4.47
N GLN A 71 5.23 -11.26 4.50
CA GLN A 71 5.50 -10.51 5.73
C GLN A 71 4.30 -10.53 6.69
N ALA A 72 3.06 -10.44 6.19
CA ALA A 72 1.85 -10.54 7.00
C ALA A 72 1.76 -11.91 7.70
N LEU A 73 2.05 -13.00 6.99
CA LEU A 73 2.12 -14.34 7.56
C LEU A 73 3.20 -14.45 8.64
N GLN A 74 4.39 -13.88 8.39
CA GLN A 74 5.49 -13.87 9.36
C GLN A 74 5.14 -13.11 10.64
N LEU A 75 4.38 -12.03 10.55
CA LEU A 75 3.94 -11.25 11.71
C LEU A 75 2.81 -11.95 12.48
N LYS A 76 1.87 -12.56 11.75
CA LYS A 76 0.72 -13.26 12.34
C LYS A 76 1.13 -14.53 13.07
N LYS A 77 2.19 -15.21 12.62
CA LYS A 77 2.75 -16.47 13.20
C LYS A 77 1.64 -17.45 13.58
N PRO A 78 0.82 -17.93 12.62
CA PRO A 78 -0.33 -18.77 12.94
C PRO A 78 0.14 -20.11 13.57
N ASP A 79 -0.50 -20.50 14.67
CA ASP A 79 -0.17 -21.71 15.39
C ASP A 79 -0.32 -22.97 14.52
N GLY A 80 0.66 -23.87 14.61
CA GLY A 80 0.63 -25.13 13.90
C GLY A 80 0.81 -25.06 12.37
N VAL A 81 1.13 -23.89 11.82
CA VAL A 81 1.36 -23.71 10.39
C VAL A 81 2.77 -23.23 10.09
N GLU A 82 3.56 -24.10 9.49
CA GLU A 82 4.87 -23.73 8.95
C GLU A 82 4.69 -22.77 7.78
N ILE A 83 5.29 -21.58 7.85
CA ILE A 83 5.26 -20.59 6.76
C ILE A 83 6.36 -20.93 5.78
N PRO A 84 6.02 -21.36 4.56
CA PRO A 84 7.02 -21.72 3.56
C PRO A 84 7.66 -20.45 2.97
N GLY A 85 8.79 -20.61 2.26
CA GLY A 85 9.45 -19.49 1.61
C GLY A 85 8.54 -18.72 0.65
N GLU A 86 8.86 -17.45 0.43
CA GLU A 86 8.10 -16.45 -0.33
C GLU A 86 7.62 -16.95 -1.70
N LYS A 87 8.46 -17.70 -2.44
CA LYS A 87 8.10 -18.28 -3.75
C LYS A 87 6.93 -19.28 -3.64
N THR A 88 6.88 -20.03 -2.54
CA THR A 88 5.79 -20.99 -2.31
C THR A 88 4.51 -20.26 -1.88
N VAL A 89 4.61 -19.26 -1.02
CA VAL A 89 3.50 -18.35 -0.66
C VAL A 89 2.87 -17.79 -1.95
N TYR A 90 3.66 -17.29 -2.88
CA TYR A 90 3.14 -16.77 -4.15
C TYR A 90 2.45 -17.82 -5.02
N ARG A 91 2.97 -19.09 -5.05
CA ARG A 91 2.30 -20.20 -5.74
C ARG A 91 0.94 -20.52 -5.14
N VAL A 92 0.83 -20.46 -3.81
CA VAL A 92 -0.44 -20.64 -3.10
C VAL A 92 -1.39 -19.49 -3.44
N MET A 93 -0.95 -18.24 -3.36
CA MET A 93 -1.75 -17.06 -3.75
C MET A 93 -2.33 -17.21 -5.17
N LYS A 94 -1.50 -17.58 -6.16
CA LYS A 94 -1.96 -17.81 -7.53
C LYS A 94 -3.05 -18.88 -7.59
N LYS A 95 -2.84 -20.01 -6.88
CA LYS A 95 -3.79 -21.14 -6.90
C LYS A 95 -5.14 -20.78 -6.31
N ILE A 96 -5.20 -19.87 -5.34
CA ILE A 96 -6.45 -19.44 -4.69
C ILE A 96 -7.02 -18.12 -5.21
N GLY A 97 -6.39 -17.56 -6.28
CA GLY A 97 -6.86 -16.35 -6.94
C GLY A 97 -6.54 -15.03 -6.21
N LEU A 98 -5.64 -15.04 -5.24
CA LEU A 98 -5.21 -13.83 -4.51
C LEU A 98 -4.05 -13.13 -5.22
N THR A 99 -4.26 -12.71 -6.47
CA THR A 99 -3.26 -11.95 -7.23
C THR A 99 -3.84 -10.62 -7.66
N HIS A 100 -3.15 -9.54 -7.28
CA HIS A 100 -3.53 -8.19 -7.67
C HIS A 100 -2.71 -7.72 -8.88
N HIS A 101 -3.36 -7.11 -9.86
CA HIS A 101 -2.73 -6.50 -11.03
C HIS A 101 -2.88 -4.98 -10.96
N PRO A 102 -1.78 -4.22 -10.70
CA PRO A 102 -1.87 -2.77 -10.58
C PRO A 102 -2.22 -2.12 -11.92
N LYS A 103 -3.12 -1.12 -11.90
CA LYS A 103 -3.46 -0.29 -13.06
C LYS A 103 -2.33 0.68 -13.41
N ARG A 104 -2.24 1.11 -14.70
CA ARG A 104 -1.28 2.11 -15.17
C ARG A 104 -1.63 3.50 -14.60
N LYS A 105 -0.59 4.34 -14.34
CA LYS A 105 -0.70 5.68 -13.77
C LYS A 105 -1.29 6.69 -14.76
N PRO A 106 -2.16 7.63 -14.31
CA PRO A 106 -2.40 8.90 -15.01
C PRO A 106 -1.24 9.90 -14.80
N ASN A 107 -1.12 10.89 -15.71
CA ASN A 107 -0.07 11.92 -15.67
C ASN A 107 -0.27 12.95 -14.54
N GLY A 108 0.83 13.59 -14.08
CA GLY A 108 0.84 14.56 -12.99
C GLY A 108 0.13 15.90 -13.31
N ILE A 109 -0.31 16.61 -12.26
CA ILE A 109 -1.28 17.73 -12.35
C ILE A 109 -0.69 19.08 -11.88
N THR A 110 0.49 19.13 -11.22
CA THR A 110 1.03 20.34 -10.58
C THR A 110 1.75 21.28 -11.55
N LYS A 111 1.46 22.60 -11.45
CA LYS A 111 2.20 23.69 -12.12
C LYS A 111 3.05 24.44 -11.09
N ALA A 112 4.35 24.62 -11.38
CA ALA A 112 5.26 25.35 -10.54
C ALA A 112 5.18 26.87 -10.82
N ASP A 113 5.20 27.68 -9.74
CA ASP A 113 5.39 29.12 -9.84
C ASP A 113 6.89 29.44 -10.05
N ARG A 114 7.19 30.23 -11.09
CA ARG A 114 8.57 30.53 -11.51
C ARG A 114 9.20 31.69 -10.74
N GLU A 115 8.42 32.59 -10.16
CA GLU A 115 8.87 33.86 -9.58
C GLU A 115 8.99 33.85 -8.04
N ALA A 116 8.36 32.88 -7.36
CA ALA A 116 8.38 32.83 -5.90
C ALA A 116 9.76 32.50 -5.33
N MET A 117 10.10 33.06 -4.15
CA MET A 117 11.28 32.69 -3.37
C MET A 117 11.21 31.21 -2.99
N LYS A 118 12.28 30.48 -3.22
CA LYS A 118 12.36 29.03 -3.08
C LYS A 118 13.42 28.63 -2.08
N SER A 119 13.14 27.64 -1.25
CA SER A 119 14.11 27.04 -0.34
C SER A 119 15.02 26.06 -1.08
N ASP A 120 16.21 25.81 -0.52
CA ASP A 120 17.16 24.86 -1.08
C ASP A 120 16.70 23.41 -0.91
N ASP A 121 17.22 22.52 -1.75
CA ASP A 121 17.04 21.07 -1.60
C ASP A 121 18.02 20.53 -0.55
N LEU A 122 17.54 20.43 0.69
CA LEU A 122 18.31 19.89 1.80
C LEU A 122 18.36 18.37 1.82
N LEU A 123 17.39 17.69 1.19
CA LEU A 123 17.33 16.22 1.19
C LEU A 123 18.23 15.61 0.12
N LYS A 124 18.45 16.27 -1.02
CA LYS A 124 19.25 15.75 -2.14
C LYS A 124 18.89 14.31 -2.49
N ARG A 125 17.59 14.00 -2.53
CA ARG A 125 17.01 12.64 -2.72
C ARG A 125 17.31 11.63 -1.60
N ASN A 126 17.93 12.03 -0.51
CA ASN A 126 18.12 11.17 0.65
C ASN A 126 16.90 11.21 1.56
N PHE A 127 15.88 10.43 1.23
CA PHE A 127 14.66 10.27 2.02
C PHE A 127 14.81 9.24 3.16
N HIS A 128 16.01 8.86 3.52
CA HIS A 128 16.26 8.02 4.68
C HIS A 128 16.39 8.88 5.94
N SER A 129 15.79 8.42 7.03
CA SER A 129 15.95 8.96 8.37
C SER A 129 16.20 7.84 9.34
N ASP A 130 17.19 7.99 10.21
CA ASP A 130 17.53 7.01 11.25
C ASP A 130 16.65 7.19 12.48
N GLU A 131 16.06 8.38 12.65
CA GLU A 131 15.20 8.74 13.77
C GLU A 131 13.86 9.30 13.28
N PRO A 132 12.77 9.07 14.06
CA PRO A 132 11.47 9.67 13.77
C PRO A 132 11.51 11.20 13.96
N LEU A 133 10.62 11.88 13.23
CA LEU A 133 10.36 13.32 13.35
C LEU A 133 11.57 14.23 13.00
N LYS A 134 12.55 13.73 12.24
CA LYS A 134 13.71 14.53 11.79
C LYS A 134 13.60 14.96 10.34
N LYS A 135 13.11 14.08 9.48
CA LYS A 135 12.91 14.35 8.05
C LYS A 135 11.52 13.94 7.65
N CYS A 136 10.79 14.85 7.05
CA CYS A 136 9.43 14.64 6.59
C CYS A 136 9.30 15.08 5.14
N ILE A 137 8.32 14.53 4.47
CA ILE A 137 7.90 14.90 3.12
C ILE A 137 6.43 15.29 3.14
N THR A 138 6.05 16.28 2.34
CA THR A 138 4.67 16.74 2.21
C THR A 138 4.30 16.90 0.74
N ASP A 139 3.05 16.65 0.43
CA ASP A 139 2.51 16.79 -0.93
C ASP A 139 0.98 16.88 -0.91
N ILE A 140 0.40 17.34 -2.01
CA ILE A 140 -1.04 17.43 -2.21
C ILE A 140 -1.44 16.49 -3.35
N THR A 141 -2.55 15.77 -3.16
CA THR A 141 -3.20 15.03 -4.26
C THR A 141 -4.60 15.53 -4.51
N GLU A 142 -5.03 15.44 -5.76
CA GLU A 142 -6.41 15.70 -6.20
C GLU A 142 -7.14 14.39 -6.46
N ILE A 143 -8.39 14.31 -6.02
CA ILE A 143 -9.34 13.24 -6.35
C ILE A 143 -10.62 13.91 -6.84
N LYS A 144 -11.07 13.57 -8.04
CA LYS A 144 -12.37 14.02 -8.57
C LYS A 144 -13.50 13.37 -7.78
N ALA A 145 -14.56 14.10 -7.52
CA ALA A 145 -15.76 13.63 -6.85
C ALA A 145 -17.00 13.97 -7.69
N LYS A 146 -18.15 13.43 -7.33
CA LYS A 146 -19.44 13.70 -7.97
C LYS A 146 -19.81 15.18 -7.91
N ASP A 147 -19.53 15.81 -6.77
CA ASP A 147 -19.93 17.17 -6.41
C ASP A 147 -18.74 18.15 -6.36
N GLY A 148 -17.60 17.79 -6.96
CA GLY A 148 -16.44 18.66 -7.03
C GLY A 148 -15.11 17.93 -7.03
N LYS A 149 -14.14 18.48 -6.31
CA LYS A 149 -12.80 17.90 -6.16
C LYS A 149 -12.40 17.86 -4.71
N LEU A 150 -11.75 16.79 -4.30
CA LEU A 150 -11.11 16.67 -3.00
C LEU A 150 -9.60 16.87 -3.18
N TYR A 151 -9.04 17.85 -2.47
CA TYR A 151 -7.61 18.03 -2.29
C TYR A 151 -7.21 17.52 -0.92
N THR A 152 -6.25 16.63 -0.88
CA THR A 152 -5.71 16.05 0.36
C THR A 152 -4.24 16.40 0.47
N SER A 153 -3.86 17.06 1.55
CA SER A 153 -2.47 17.35 1.92
C SER A 153 -2.07 16.48 3.10
N VAL A 154 -0.85 15.93 3.07
CA VAL A 154 -0.32 15.08 4.15
C VAL A 154 1.14 15.41 4.43
N ILE A 155 1.58 15.14 5.66
CA ILE A 155 2.99 15.11 6.06
C ILE A 155 3.31 13.67 6.44
N PHE A 156 4.32 13.08 5.77
CA PHE A 156 4.83 11.74 6.05
C PHE A 156 6.20 11.82 6.71
N ASP A 157 6.44 10.99 7.71
CA ASP A 157 7.77 10.80 8.28
C ASP A 157 8.64 9.91 7.37
N CYS A 158 9.86 10.33 7.12
CA CYS A 158 10.81 9.53 6.33
C CYS A 158 11.36 8.32 7.08
N PHE A 159 11.27 8.29 8.41
CA PHE A 159 11.73 7.18 9.24
C PHE A 159 10.87 5.92 9.07
N ASP A 160 9.57 6.07 9.20
CA ASP A 160 8.62 4.93 9.23
C ASP A 160 7.48 5.03 8.23
N LEU A 161 7.37 6.14 7.51
CA LEU A 161 6.29 6.46 6.56
C LEU A 161 4.92 6.66 7.23
N SER A 162 4.86 6.94 8.52
CA SER A 162 3.61 7.32 9.16
C SER A 162 3.11 8.69 8.67
N VAL A 163 1.82 8.83 8.60
CA VAL A 163 1.16 10.12 8.40
C VAL A 163 1.11 10.84 9.74
N LEU A 164 1.76 12.01 9.78
CA LEU A 164 1.84 12.87 10.98
C LEU A 164 0.74 13.90 11.05
N GLY A 165 0.32 14.43 9.89
CA GLY A 165 -0.76 15.38 9.75
C GLY A 165 -1.47 15.17 8.41
N ILE A 166 -2.76 15.45 8.39
CA ILE A 166 -3.62 15.32 7.21
C ILE A 166 -4.69 16.41 7.23
N ALA A 167 -4.80 17.16 6.15
CA ALA A 167 -5.91 18.07 5.92
C ALA A 167 -6.56 17.84 4.55
N MET A 168 -7.83 18.14 4.46
CA MET A 168 -8.63 17.90 3.24
C MET A 168 -9.56 19.08 2.98
N SER A 169 -9.59 19.55 1.71
CA SER A 169 -10.39 20.71 1.29
C SER A 169 -10.94 20.51 -0.12
N THR A 170 -11.94 21.29 -0.47
CA THR A 170 -12.42 21.44 -1.85
C THR A 170 -11.56 22.41 -2.67
N ASN A 171 -10.63 23.15 -2.02
CA ASN A 171 -9.76 24.12 -2.63
C ASN A 171 -8.30 23.81 -2.37
N MET A 172 -7.45 23.93 -3.40
CA MET A 172 -6.00 23.73 -3.31
C MET A 172 -5.30 25.05 -3.00
N LYS A 173 -5.57 25.64 -1.83
CA LYS A 173 -4.96 26.88 -1.35
C LYS A 173 -3.86 26.61 -0.32
N ALA A 174 -3.05 27.64 0.02
CA ALA A 174 -1.99 27.55 1.01
C ALA A 174 -2.49 27.17 2.40
N GLU A 175 -3.71 27.58 2.75
CA GLU A 175 -4.37 27.25 4.01
C GLU A 175 -4.47 25.75 4.24
N LEU A 176 -4.63 24.95 3.18
CA LEU A 176 -4.65 23.49 3.26
C LEU A 176 -3.32 22.94 3.79
N CYS A 177 -2.20 23.47 3.29
CA CYS A 177 -0.86 23.06 3.74
C CYS A 177 -0.58 23.51 5.17
N VAL A 178 -1.03 24.74 5.53
CA VAL A 178 -0.88 25.26 6.90
C VAL A 178 -1.70 24.40 7.88
N GLN A 179 -2.94 24.07 7.55
CA GLN A 179 -3.77 23.20 8.39
C GLN A 179 -3.14 21.80 8.57
N THR A 180 -2.54 21.25 7.52
CA THR A 180 -1.80 19.97 7.63
C THR A 180 -0.62 20.08 8.58
N LEU A 181 0.10 21.20 8.54
CA LEU A 181 1.21 21.47 9.44
C LEU A 181 0.76 21.69 10.88
N ASP A 182 -0.31 22.46 11.09
CA ASP A 182 -0.93 22.70 12.40
C ASP A 182 -1.38 21.38 13.05
N ASP A 183 -2.03 20.49 12.29
CA ASP A 183 -2.46 19.14 12.73
C ASP A 183 -1.26 18.28 13.13
N ALA A 184 -0.20 18.28 12.30
CA ALA A 184 1.03 17.54 12.60
C ALA A 184 1.72 18.07 13.86
N MET A 185 1.81 19.39 14.03
CA MET A 185 2.46 20.01 15.19
C MET A 185 1.67 19.84 16.47
N ALA A 186 0.33 19.82 16.39
CA ALA A 186 -0.54 19.54 17.54
C ALA A 186 -0.33 18.11 18.06
N SER A 187 -0.18 17.15 17.14
CA SER A 187 0.01 15.74 17.49
C SER A 187 1.48 15.41 17.83
N TYR A 188 2.43 16.10 17.20
CA TYR A 188 3.88 15.83 17.31
C TYR A 188 4.68 17.12 17.52
N PRO A 189 4.64 17.74 18.71
CA PRO A 189 5.41 18.97 18.99
C PRO A 189 6.93 18.82 18.79
N ALA A 190 7.45 17.58 18.88
CA ALA A 190 8.86 17.24 18.64
C ALA A 190 9.31 17.39 17.17
N LEU A 191 8.39 17.70 16.25
CA LEU A 191 8.72 18.12 14.86
C LEU A 191 9.49 19.44 14.79
N ARG A 192 9.55 20.24 15.86
CA ARG A 192 10.38 21.43 15.91
C ARG A 192 11.82 21.10 15.54
N GLY A 193 12.38 21.84 14.58
CA GLY A 193 13.72 21.60 14.03
C GLY A 193 13.80 20.54 12.94
N ALA A 194 12.70 19.85 12.62
CA ALA A 194 12.66 18.88 11.53
C ALA A 194 12.79 19.54 10.16
N ILE A 195 13.27 18.79 9.18
CA ILE A 195 13.22 19.17 7.77
C ILE A 195 11.90 18.68 7.18
N ILE A 196 11.10 19.59 6.61
CA ILE A 196 9.94 19.22 5.80
C ILE A 196 10.20 19.58 4.35
N HIS A 197 10.19 18.57 3.48
CA HIS A 197 10.47 18.69 2.06
C HIS A 197 9.17 18.63 1.24
N SER A 198 9.04 19.56 0.28
CA SER A 198 7.90 19.68 -0.63
C SER A 198 8.35 19.87 -2.07
N ASP A 199 7.42 19.81 -2.99
CA ASP A 199 7.60 20.39 -4.32
C ASP A 199 7.64 21.92 -4.26
N ARG A 200 7.75 22.57 -5.44
CA ARG A 200 7.77 24.04 -5.59
C ARG A 200 6.40 24.61 -5.92
N GLY A 201 5.34 23.95 -5.49
CA GLY A 201 3.98 24.44 -5.67
C GLY A 201 3.73 25.80 -4.99
N ALA A 202 2.86 26.63 -5.54
CA ALA A 202 2.52 27.95 -5.04
C ALA A 202 2.05 27.91 -3.57
N GLN A 203 1.45 26.81 -3.14
CA GLN A 203 1.00 26.61 -1.76
C GLN A 203 2.16 26.63 -0.77
N TYR A 204 3.26 25.95 -1.09
CA TYR A 204 4.45 25.82 -0.24
C TYR A 204 5.40 27.03 -0.32
N THR A 205 5.32 27.83 -1.42
CA THR A 205 6.09 29.05 -1.60
C THR A 205 5.36 30.29 -1.08
N SER A 206 4.11 30.17 -0.65
CA SER A 206 3.30 31.27 -0.15
C SER A 206 3.84 31.83 1.17
N ASP A 207 3.62 33.14 1.39
CA ASP A 207 3.98 33.78 2.66
C ASP A 207 3.25 33.19 3.86
N LEU A 208 2.03 32.73 3.66
CA LEU A 208 1.23 32.09 4.70
C LEU A 208 1.92 30.82 5.21
N TYR A 209 2.33 29.94 4.29
CA TYR A 209 3.01 28.69 4.65
C TYR A 209 4.39 28.94 5.25
N ARG A 210 5.17 29.87 4.69
CA ARG A 210 6.49 30.24 5.22
C ARG A 210 6.43 30.80 6.64
N ARG A 211 5.42 31.65 6.93
CA ARG A 211 5.18 32.11 8.30
C ARG A 211 4.86 30.98 9.26
N ALA A 212 4.05 30.00 8.84
CA ALA A 212 3.75 28.83 9.66
C ALA A 212 5.00 27.98 9.93
N ILE A 213 5.82 27.69 8.90
CA ILE A 213 7.11 26.98 9.02
C ILE A 213 8.03 27.69 10.03
N THR A 214 8.18 29.01 9.92
CA THR A 214 9.00 29.81 10.85
C THR A 214 8.45 29.77 12.27
N ARG A 215 7.13 29.95 12.45
CA ARG A 215 6.45 29.89 13.76
C ARG A 215 6.74 28.59 14.49
N TYR A 216 6.75 27.46 13.78
CA TYR A 216 7.01 26.14 14.33
C TYR A 216 8.49 25.75 14.41
N GLY A 217 9.39 26.62 13.90
CA GLY A 217 10.83 26.35 13.89
C GLY A 217 11.21 25.14 13.01
N ILE A 218 10.52 24.97 11.90
CA ILE A 218 10.74 23.90 10.91
C ILE A 218 11.71 24.38 9.83
N CYS A 219 12.57 23.49 9.36
CA CYS A 219 13.46 23.74 8.23
C CYS A 219 12.74 23.36 6.92
N GLN A 220 12.39 24.35 6.10
CA GLN A 220 11.80 24.12 4.81
C GLN A 220 12.84 23.62 3.80
N SER A 221 12.53 22.57 3.07
CA SER A 221 13.28 22.05 1.93
C SER A 221 12.39 21.92 0.72
N MET A 222 12.92 22.21 -0.48
CA MET A 222 12.16 22.12 -1.74
C MET A 222 12.98 21.42 -2.82
N ASN A 223 12.30 20.82 -3.79
CA ASN A 223 12.94 20.25 -4.97
C ASN A 223 13.93 21.23 -5.61
N SER A 224 15.01 20.72 -6.21
CA SER A 224 16.03 21.52 -6.90
C SER A 224 15.45 22.33 -8.08
N ALA A 225 16.12 23.42 -8.48
CA ALA A 225 15.73 24.22 -9.65
C ALA A 225 15.80 23.37 -10.92
N GLY A 226 14.72 23.34 -11.70
CA GLY A 226 14.61 22.43 -12.85
C GLY A 226 14.42 20.96 -12.46
N GLY A 227 14.10 20.70 -11.19
CA GLY A 227 13.93 19.38 -10.61
C GLY A 227 13.04 18.47 -11.44
N ARG A 228 13.52 17.27 -11.72
CA ARG A 228 12.75 16.22 -12.36
C ARG A 228 11.73 15.69 -11.36
N CYS A 229 10.63 15.12 -11.84
CA CYS A 229 9.58 14.47 -11.03
C CYS A 229 10.13 13.49 -9.96
N HIS A 230 11.37 13.05 -10.09
CA HIS A 230 12.03 12.14 -9.14
C HIS A 230 12.34 12.75 -7.77
N ASP A 231 12.31 14.06 -7.62
CA ASP A 231 12.65 14.73 -6.35
C ASP A 231 11.53 14.61 -5.32
N ASN A 232 10.28 14.32 -5.75
CA ASN A 232 9.14 13.98 -4.88
C ASN A 232 8.59 12.54 -5.12
N ALA A 233 9.39 11.67 -5.74
CA ALA A 233 8.97 10.33 -6.15
C ALA A 233 8.41 9.48 -4.99
N ARG A 234 8.80 9.78 -3.75
CA ARG A 234 8.30 9.06 -2.57
C ARG A 234 6.84 9.40 -2.28
N CYS A 235 6.45 10.66 -2.30
CA CYS A 235 5.05 11.08 -2.17
C CYS A 235 4.21 10.55 -3.34
N GLU A 236 4.70 10.68 -4.58
CA GLU A 236 4.00 10.11 -5.75
C GLU A 236 3.72 8.61 -5.60
N SER A 237 4.71 7.86 -5.11
CA SER A 237 4.56 6.43 -4.83
C SER A 237 3.50 6.16 -3.75
N MET A 238 3.40 7.00 -2.71
CA MET A 238 2.42 6.86 -1.63
C MET A 238 1.02 7.17 -2.12
N TRP A 239 0.83 8.23 -2.94
CA TRP A 239 -0.44 8.53 -3.58
C TRP A 239 -0.90 7.44 -4.55
N ALA A 240 0.02 6.91 -5.35
CA ALA A 240 -0.28 5.80 -6.25
C ALA A 240 -0.76 4.56 -5.48
N ARG A 241 -0.16 4.28 -4.32
CA ARG A 241 -0.57 3.19 -3.43
C ARG A 241 -1.94 3.44 -2.83
N MET A 242 -2.18 4.64 -2.30
CA MET A 242 -3.50 5.01 -1.76
C MET A 242 -4.58 4.84 -2.85
N LYS A 243 -4.38 5.38 -4.04
CA LYS A 243 -5.34 5.26 -5.14
C LYS A 243 -5.56 3.79 -5.55
N THR A 244 -4.50 2.97 -5.57
CA THR A 244 -4.60 1.54 -5.91
C THR A 244 -5.30 0.74 -4.81
N GLU A 245 -4.96 0.99 -3.55
CA GLU A 245 -5.44 0.18 -2.43
C GLU A 245 -6.84 0.60 -1.97
N LEU A 246 -7.18 1.89 -2.10
CA LEU A 246 -8.45 2.42 -1.63
C LEU A 246 -9.48 2.60 -2.75
N LEU A 247 -9.08 3.15 -3.91
CA LEU A 247 -10.03 3.63 -4.91
C LEU A 247 -10.17 2.68 -6.11
N TYR A 248 -9.06 2.32 -6.75
CA TYR A 248 -9.13 1.56 -8.00
C TYR A 248 -9.77 0.19 -7.79
N ASP A 249 -10.70 -0.17 -8.70
CA ASP A 249 -11.48 -1.42 -8.70
C ASP A 249 -12.47 -1.58 -7.53
N ARG A 250 -12.58 -0.58 -6.61
CA ARG A 250 -13.54 -0.61 -5.50
C ARG A 250 -14.60 0.45 -5.62
N TYR A 251 -14.16 1.66 -5.89
CA TYR A 251 -15.00 2.84 -5.96
C TYR A 251 -14.76 3.57 -7.28
N ASP A 252 -15.83 4.09 -7.85
CA ASP A 252 -15.77 5.14 -8.85
C ASP A 252 -15.82 6.48 -8.09
N PRO A 253 -14.69 7.21 -7.95
CA PRO A 253 -14.68 8.44 -7.18
C PRO A 253 -15.66 9.49 -7.70
N GLU A 254 -15.92 9.49 -9.03
CA GLU A 254 -16.86 10.42 -9.68
C GLU A 254 -18.33 10.14 -9.32
N ARG A 255 -18.62 9.01 -8.64
CA ARG A 255 -19.95 8.71 -8.08
C ARG A 255 -20.04 9.00 -6.58
N LEU A 256 -18.92 9.29 -5.91
CA LEU A 256 -18.86 9.59 -4.49
C LEU A 256 -18.87 11.10 -4.25
N THR A 257 -19.50 11.54 -3.17
CA THR A 257 -19.42 12.93 -2.71
C THR A 257 -18.04 13.21 -2.10
N VAL A 258 -17.66 14.49 -2.07
CA VAL A 258 -16.44 14.95 -1.39
C VAL A 258 -16.41 14.48 0.07
N GLU A 259 -17.51 14.58 0.79
CA GLU A 259 -17.57 14.16 2.21
C GLU A 259 -17.36 12.65 2.38
N HIS A 260 -17.92 11.84 1.48
CA HIS A 260 -17.66 10.40 1.51
C HIS A 260 -16.18 10.09 1.23
N LEU A 261 -15.59 10.75 0.21
CA LEU A 261 -14.16 10.60 -0.10
C LEU A 261 -13.27 11.05 1.07
N LYS A 262 -13.59 12.14 1.79
CA LYS A 262 -12.87 12.54 3.00
C LYS A 262 -12.86 11.44 4.05
N SER A 263 -14.01 10.86 4.35
CA SER A 263 -14.12 9.76 5.32
C SER A 263 -13.27 8.54 4.93
N LEU A 264 -13.32 8.14 3.65
CA LEU A 264 -12.54 7.02 3.13
C LEU A 264 -11.03 7.27 3.18
N VAL A 265 -10.58 8.47 2.77
CA VAL A 265 -9.17 8.86 2.75
C VAL A 265 -8.63 8.99 4.17
N TRP A 266 -9.41 9.61 5.09
CA TRP A 266 -9.03 9.73 6.49
C TRP A 266 -8.88 8.35 7.15
N ARG A 267 -9.88 7.47 6.99
CA ARG A 267 -9.81 6.07 7.48
C ARG A 267 -8.59 5.35 6.92
N TYR A 268 -8.33 5.53 5.61
CA TYR A 268 -7.19 4.88 4.96
C TYR A 268 -5.86 5.28 5.60
N PHE A 269 -5.60 6.57 5.79
CA PHE A 269 -4.32 7.04 6.33
C PHE A 269 -4.21 6.86 7.84
N MET A 270 -5.22 7.29 8.59
CA MET A 270 -5.12 7.33 10.05
C MET A 270 -5.36 5.97 10.71
N SER A 271 -6.27 5.17 10.17
CA SER A 271 -6.56 3.85 10.74
C SER A 271 -5.75 2.72 10.06
N TYR A 272 -5.88 2.59 8.73
CA TYR A 272 -5.27 1.46 8.03
C TYR A 272 -3.78 1.66 7.77
N TRP A 273 -3.38 2.74 7.09
CA TRP A 273 -1.98 3.00 6.72
C TRP A 273 -1.06 3.05 7.94
N ASN A 274 -1.40 3.85 8.94
CA ASN A 274 -0.57 4.05 10.12
C ASN A 274 -0.47 2.79 10.99
N ASN A 275 -1.56 2.04 11.18
CA ASN A 275 -1.63 1.04 12.25
C ASN A 275 -1.71 -0.41 11.77
N ARG A 276 -2.11 -0.68 10.53
CA ARG A 276 -2.39 -2.05 10.06
C ARG A 276 -1.65 -2.44 8.80
N ARG A 277 -1.38 -1.48 7.93
CA ARG A 277 -0.81 -1.75 6.61
C ARG A 277 0.59 -2.34 6.71
N ILE A 278 0.81 -3.51 6.10
CA ILE A 278 2.15 -4.09 5.95
C ILE A 278 3.01 -3.18 5.08
N CYS A 279 4.08 -2.64 5.67
CA CYS A 279 5.05 -1.77 5.01
C CYS A 279 6.37 -2.49 4.79
N SER A 280 6.67 -2.88 3.55
CA SER A 280 7.90 -3.62 3.24
C SER A 280 9.18 -2.82 3.54
N ALA A 281 9.14 -1.49 3.46
CA ALA A 281 10.27 -0.62 3.83
C ALA A 281 10.57 -0.65 5.35
N ASN A 282 9.60 -1.08 6.15
CA ASN A 282 9.73 -1.23 7.61
C ASN A 282 9.92 -2.70 8.02
N GLY A 283 10.43 -3.56 7.13
CA GLY A 283 10.54 -4.99 7.42
C GLY A 283 9.19 -5.69 7.58
N GLY A 284 8.11 -5.12 7.04
CA GLY A 284 6.74 -5.62 7.19
C GLY A 284 5.94 -4.95 8.30
N LEU A 285 6.56 -4.21 9.20
CA LEU A 285 5.84 -3.55 10.29
C LEU A 285 4.97 -2.40 9.77
N PRO A 286 3.75 -2.23 10.29
CA PRO A 286 2.99 -1.00 10.12
C PRO A 286 3.78 0.22 10.61
N PRO A 287 3.58 1.41 10.02
CA PRO A 287 4.33 2.62 10.39
C PRO A 287 4.40 2.90 11.89
N MET A 288 3.26 2.96 12.56
CA MET A 288 3.22 3.26 14.01
C MET A 288 3.79 2.13 14.87
N VAL A 289 3.72 0.86 14.42
CA VAL A 289 4.36 -0.26 15.13
C VAL A 289 5.89 -0.12 15.07
N LYS A 290 6.44 0.29 13.91
CA LYS A 290 7.87 0.60 13.80
C LYS A 290 8.26 1.75 14.71
N ARG A 291 7.48 2.84 14.73
CA ARG A 291 7.72 4.00 15.60
C ARG A 291 7.77 3.62 17.07
N ASN A 292 6.76 2.88 17.54
CA ASN A 292 6.66 2.46 18.94
C ASN A 292 7.78 1.53 19.39
N ARG A 293 8.48 0.89 18.45
CA ARG A 293 9.67 0.07 18.76
C ARG A 293 10.96 0.88 18.86
N PHE A 294 10.95 2.11 18.41
CA PHE A 294 12.08 3.02 18.48
C PHE A 294 12.19 3.68 19.87
N TYR A 295 11.03 3.96 20.47
CA TYR A 295 10.93 4.47 21.83
C TYR A 295 10.80 3.32 22.85
#